data_bbfdac6c0b5f1d8605b52fa7213c4498
#
_entry.id   bbfdac6c0b5f1d8605b52fa7213c4498
#
_cell.length_a   1.000
_cell.length_b   1.000
_cell.length_c   1.000
_cell.angle_alpha   90.00
_cell.angle_beta   90.00
_cell.angle_gamma   90.00
#
_symmetry.space_group_name_H-M   'P 1'
#
loop_
_entity.id
_entity.type
_entity.pdbx_description
1 polymer ?
#
loop_
_entity_poly.entity_id
_entity_poly.type
_entity_poly.pdbx_seq_one_letter_code
_entity_poly.pdbx_strand_id
1 'polypeptide(L)'
;HPSVFTANKDENLPKFAEVLDVSMDKISEKIENQNPDHKIPILKVPQYENEKIDLLKTIEGVIIDEVDSRVYQNSEALGCLIGYTDNITKEELEKYKGKDYNSQSKIGKSGLEQVYEDKLRARDGVHIFIKRGEEKITLAKTEPINGENIKLSIDSKLQENIYAQMNNEKGASVALHPQTGEVLAMVSSPSYNSNTKVTYITKTISNKWKESEY
;
A
#
# COMPACT_ATOMS: atom_id res chain seq x y z
N HIS A 1 -9.35 18.55 -2.58
CA HIS A 1 -9.48 19.66 -1.62
C HIS A 1 -10.84 19.55 -0.94
N PRO A 2 -10.91 19.27 0.37
CA PRO A 2 -12.17 18.94 1.05
C PRO A 2 -13.25 20.02 0.91
N SER A 3 -12.96 21.29 1.19
CA SER A 3 -13.95 22.37 1.12
C SER A 3 -14.60 22.50 -0.27
N VAL A 4 -13.82 22.33 -1.33
CA VAL A 4 -14.32 22.39 -2.71
C VAL A 4 -15.14 21.14 -3.04
N PHE A 5 -14.63 19.95 -2.69
CA PHE A 5 -15.32 18.68 -2.92
C PHE A 5 -16.66 18.59 -2.18
N THR A 6 -16.69 19.05 -0.92
CA THR A 6 -17.89 18.98 -0.08
C THR A 6 -18.93 20.06 -0.41
N ALA A 7 -18.55 21.13 -1.12
CA ALA A 7 -19.52 22.13 -1.61
C ALA A 7 -20.60 21.49 -2.49
N ASN A 8 -20.23 20.46 -3.28
CA ASN A 8 -21.12 19.68 -4.12
C ASN A 8 -21.09 18.19 -3.75
N LYS A 9 -21.11 17.86 -2.43
CA LYS A 9 -20.89 16.50 -1.91
C LYS A 9 -21.87 15.49 -2.51
N ASP A 10 -23.14 15.86 -2.65
CA ASP A 10 -24.19 14.97 -3.14
C ASP A 10 -24.00 14.54 -4.60
N GLU A 11 -23.26 15.30 -5.38
CA GLU A 11 -22.90 14.96 -6.76
C GLU A 11 -21.49 14.34 -6.85
N ASN A 12 -20.50 14.92 -6.17
CA ASN A 12 -19.11 14.52 -6.27
C ASN A 12 -18.82 13.15 -5.63
N LEU A 13 -19.44 12.87 -4.48
CA LEU A 13 -19.18 11.63 -3.74
C LEU A 13 -19.69 10.38 -4.47
N PRO A 14 -20.92 10.34 -5.02
CA PRO A 14 -21.36 9.22 -5.84
C PRO A 14 -20.49 9.00 -7.08
N LYS A 15 -20.17 10.07 -7.83
CA LYS A 15 -19.31 9.99 -9.01
C LYS A 15 -17.93 9.42 -8.67
N PHE A 16 -17.30 9.91 -7.60
CA PHE A 16 -16.01 9.42 -7.15
C PHE A 16 -16.06 7.94 -6.76
N ALA A 17 -17.09 7.57 -6.01
CA ALA A 17 -17.30 6.20 -5.56
C ALA A 17 -17.60 5.22 -6.69
N GLU A 18 -18.32 5.67 -7.73
CA GLU A 18 -18.63 4.88 -8.91
C GLU A 18 -17.40 4.63 -9.78
N VAL A 19 -16.62 5.69 -10.09
CA VAL A 19 -15.41 5.59 -10.92
C VAL A 19 -14.41 4.56 -10.37
N LEU A 20 -14.30 4.46 -9.05
CA LEU A 20 -13.33 3.58 -8.39
C LEU A 20 -13.94 2.32 -7.78
N ASP A 21 -15.27 2.14 -7.88
CA ASP A 21 -15.99 1.05 -7.20
C ASP A 21 -15.64 0.99 -5.70
N VAL A 22 -15.67 2.13 -5.00
CA VAL A 22 -15.35 2.21 -3.57
C VAL A 22 -16.56 2.64 -2.73
N SER A 23 -16.54 2.33 -1.41
CA SER A 23 -17.62 2.72 -0.51
C SER A 23 -17.64 4.23 -0.28
N MET A 24 -18.81 4.85 -0.45
CA MET A 24 -19.04 6.26 -0.14
C MET A 24 -18.78 6.58 1.34
N ASP A 25 -19.18 5.68 2.24
CA ASP A 25 -19.04 5.87 3.69
C ASP A 25 -17.56 6.00 4.08
N LYS A 26 -16.69 5.13 3.53
CA LYS A 26 -15.25 5.18 3.78
C LYS A 26 -14.60 6.48 3.31
N ILE A 27 -15.09 7.05 2.21
CA ILE A 27 -14.58 8.31 1.67
C ILE A 27 -15.11 9.47 2.51
N SER A 28 -16.39 9.48 2.86
CA SER A 28 -16.98 10.48 3.75
C SER A 28 -16.25 10.54 5.08
N GLU A 29 -16.03 9.40 5.72
CA GLU A 29 -15.31 9.29 7.01
C GLU A 29 -13.89 9.89 6.92
N LYS A 30 -13.18 9.64 5.82
CA LYS A 30 -11.84 10.22 5.62
C LYS A 30 -11.88 11.73 5.45
N ILE A 31 -12.94 12.29 4.88
CA ILE A 31 -13.06 13.73 4.61
C ILE A 31 -13.56 14.48 5.84
N GLU A 32 -14.55 13.94 6.55
CA GLU A 32 -15.26 14.63 7.64
C GLU A 32 -14.39 14.95 8.86
N ASN A 33 -13.36 14.16 9.12
CA ASN A 33 -12.48 14.34 10.29
C ASN A 33 -11.19 15.13 9.99
N GLN A 34 -11.15 15.87 8.88
CA GLN A 34 -9.93 16.55 8.44
C GLN A 34 -10.13 18.06 8.29
N ASN A 35 -9.00 18.78 8.27
CA ASN A 35 -9.03 20.22 8.02
C ASN A 35 -9.53 20.50 6.58
N PRO A 36 -10.62 21.27 6.40
CA PRO A 36 -11.22 21.52 5.09
C PRO A 36 -10.31 22.28 4.11
N ASP A 37 -9.31 22.99 4.61
CA ASP A 37 -8.40 23.82 3.81
C ASP A 37 -7.12 23.11 3.38
N HIS A 38 -6.90 21.88 3.80
CA HIS A 38 -5.72 21.11 3.42
C HIS A 38 -6.06 19.98 2.45
N LYS A 39 -5.12 19.65 1.55
CA LYS A 39 -5.21 18.45 0.72
C LYS A 39 -5.22 17.21 1.61
N ILE A 40 -6.12 16.28 1.33
CA ILE A 40 -6.24 15.00 2.05
C ILE A 40 -5.93 13.86 1.08
N PRO A 41 -4.97 12.98 1.38
CA PRO A 41 -4.75 11.77 0.60
C PRO A 41 -5.89 10.77 0.85
N ILE A 42 -6.72 10.53 -0.16
CA ILE A 42 -7.87 9.61 -0.05
C ILE A 42 -7.44 8.18 -0.38
N LEU A 43 -6.85 7.97 -1.55
CA LEU A 43 -6.39 6.67 -2.03
C LEU A 43 -5.36 6.85 -3.13
N LYS A 44 -4.73 5.74 -3.55
CA LYS A 44 -3.79 5.71 -4.66
C LYS A 44 -4.44 4.96 -5.82
N VAL A 45 -4.35 5.52 -7.01
CA VAL A 45 -4.80 4.90 -8.25
C VAL A 45 -3.56 4.51 -9.07
N PRO A 46 -3.46 3.27 -9.54
CA PRO A 46 -2.36 2.86 -10.41
C PRO A 46 -2.31 3.70 -11.69
N GLN A 47 -1.11 4.10 -12.09
CA GLN A 47 -0.92 4.95 -13.28
C GLN A 47 -1.48 4.34 -14.58
N TYR A 48 -1.53 3.00 -14.68
CA TYR A 48 -2.09 2.33 -15.85
C TYR A 48 -3.63 2.43 -15.94
N GLU A 49 -4.33 2.88 -14.90
CA GLU A 49 -5.78 3.14 -14.89
C GLU A 49 -6.10 4.55 -15.41
N ASN A 50 -5.52 4.94 -16.56
CA ASN A 50 -5.62 6.28 -17.12
C ASN A 50 -7.08 6.76 -17.29
N GLU A 51 -7.99 5.90 -17.76
CA GLU A 51 -9.40 6.25 -17.94
C GLU A 51 -10.06 6.68 -16.62
N LYS A 52 -9.79 5.97 -15.53
CA LYS A 52 -10.30 6.34 -14.21
C LYS A 52 -9.68 7.64 -13.72
N ILE A 53 -8.36 7.82 -13.92
CA ILE A 53 -7.64 9.04 -13.56
C ILE A 53 -8.24 10.25 -14.29
N ASP A 54 -8.52 10.12 -15.57
CA ASP A 54 -9.11 11.21 -16.35
C ASP A 54 -10.55 11.52 -15.91
N LEU A 55 -11.36 10.51 -15.60
CA LEU A 55 -12.68 10.71 -15.01
C LEU A 55 -12.59 11.39 -13.63
N LEU A 56 -11.66 11.00 -12.79
CA LEU A 56 -11.46 11.62 -11.48
C LEU A 56 -11.09 13.09 -11.56
N LYS A 57 -10.30 13.50 -12.56
CA LYS A 57 -9.95 14.90 -12.81
C LYS A 57 -11.15 15.79 -13.15
N THR A 58 -12.24 15.20 -13.63
CA THR A 58 -13.49 15.94 -13.93
C THR A 58 -14.31 16.26 -12.69
N ILE A 59 -14.00 15.63 -11.54
CA ILE A 59 -14.74 15.81 -10.29
C ILE A 59 -14.17 17.03 -9.55
N GLU A 60 -15.00 17.98 -9.24
CA GLU A 60 -14.59 19.22 -8.58
C GLU A 60 -13.98 18.93 -7.19
N GLY A 61 -12.85 19.54 -6.90
CA GLY A 61 -12.12 19.36 -5.64
C GLY A 61 -11.24 18.12 -5.58
N VAL A 62 -11.25 17.24 -6.60
CA VAL A 62 -10.28 16.14 -6.72
C VAL A 62 -8.98 16.67 -7.31
N ILE A 63 -7.88 16.30 -6.69
CA ILE A 63 -6.52 16.64 -7.13
C ILE A 63 -5.74 15.34 -7.28
N ILE A 64 -5.06 15.18 -8.39
CA ILE A 64 -4.21 14.03 -8.68
C ILE A 64 -2.74 14.47 -8.53
N ASP A 65 -2.07 13.92 -7.55
CA ASP A 65 -0.63 14.08 -7.34
C ASP A 65 0.07 12.76 -7.62
N GLU A 66 1.22 12.79 -8.28
CA GLU A 66 2.06 11.62 -8.49
C GLU A 66 2.83 11.28 -7.21
N VAL A 67 2.80 10.02 -6.83
CA VAL A 67 3.51 9.53 -5.64
C VAL A 67 4.15 8.17 -5.92
N ASP A 68 5.36 7.97 -5.42
CA ASP A 68 6.00 6.67 -5.47
C ASP A 68 5.25 5.65 -4.61
N SER A 69 5.08 4.45 -5.16
CA SER A 69 4.44 3.36 -4.46
C SER A 69 5.14 2.04 -4.73
N ARG A 70 5.11 1.14 -3.76
CA ARG A 70 5.62 -0.21 -3.94
C ARG A 70 4.70 -0.97 -4.91
N VAL A 71 5.31 -1.68 -5.86
CA VAL A 71 4.63 -2.53 -6.83
C VAL A 71 5.10 -3.97 -6.64
N TYR A 72 4.17 -4.89 -6.51
CA TYR A 72 4.42 -6.32 -6.35
C TYR A 72 4.17 -7.03 -7.68
N GLN A 73 5.21 -7.64 -8.23
CA GLN A 73 5.07 -8.51 -9.41
C GLN A 73 4.41 -9.82 -8.97
N ASN A 74 3.65 -10.46 -9.88
CA ASN A 74 2.98 -11.76 -9.63
C ASN A 74 2.17 -11.78 -8.33
N SER A 75 1.52 -10.66 -8.04
CA SER A 75 1.04 -10.29 -6.73
C SER A 75 -0.04 -11.19 -6.14
N GLU A 76 -0.77 -11.98 -6.95
CA GLU A 76 -1.70 -12.99 -6.42
C GLU A 76 -0.97 -14.26 -6.01
N ALA A 77 -0.13 -14.83 -6.87
CA ALA A 77 0.60 -16.05 -6.55
C ALA A 77 1.59 -15.88 -5.38
N LEU A 78 2.06 -14.66 -5.15
CA LEU A 78 3.03 -14.30 -4.11
C LEU A 78 2.41 -13.58 -2.91
N GLY A 79 1.13 -13.18 -2.97
CA GLY A 79 0.51 -12.29 -2.00
C GLY A 79 0.63 -12.76 -0.55
N CYS A 80 0.29 -14.01 -0.26
CA CYS A 80 0.41 -14.58 1.08
C CYS A 80 1.88 -14.71 1.54
N LEU A 81 2.81 -14.98 0.63
CA LEU A 81 4.23 -15.13 0.96
C LEU A 81 4.90 -13.78 1.19
N ILE A 82 4.79 -12.87 0.23
CA ILE A 82 5.47 -11.58 0.30
C ILE A 82 4.75 -10.62 1.26
N GLY A 83 3.44 -10.62 1.24
CA GLY A 83 2.66 -9.68 2.02
C GLY A 83 2.54 -8.32 1.34
N TYR A 84 2.40 -7.27 2.13
CA TYR A 84 2.28 -5.88 1.66
C TYR A 84 2.72 -4.89 2.73
N THR A 85 2.98 -3.65 2.31
CA THR A 85 3.26 -2.52 3.19
C THR A 85 2.07 -1.57 3.22
N ASP A 86 1.83 -0.92 4.37
CA ASP A 86 0.83 0.14 4.52
C ASP A 86 1.29 1.15 5.57
N ASN A 87 0.55 2.24 5.70
CA ASN A 87 0.83 3.26 6.72
C ASN A 87 0.79 2.64 8.12
N ILE A 88 1.70 3.10 8.97
CA ILE A 88 1.73 2.70 10.37
C ILE A 88 0.47 3.19 11.10
N THR A 89 -0.15 2.34 11.91
CA THR A 89 -1.28 2.73 12.77
C THR A 89 -0.78 3.39 14.06
N LYS A 90 -1.70 4.02 14.81
CA LYS A 90 -1.36 4.63 16.11
C LYS A 90 -0.88 3.57 17.10
N GLU A 91 -1.52 2.41 17.11
CA GLU A 91 -1.18 1.27 17.96
C GLU A 91 0.20 0.69 17.61
N GLU A 92 0.49 0.57 16.31
CA GLU A 92 1.81 0.13 15.84
C GLU A 92 2.88 1.15 16.17
N LEU A 93 2.60 2.46 16.00
CA LEU A 93 3.55 3.51 16.34
C LEU A 93 3.90 3.49 17.83
N GLU A 94 2.94 3.26 18.72
CA GLU A 94 3.20 3.10 20.15
C GLU A 94 3.97 1.81 20.47
N LYS A 95 3.64 0.69 19.80
CA LYS A 95 4.36 -0.59 19.92
C LYS A 95 5.84 -0.47 19.52
N TYR A 96 6.13 0.32 18.50
CA TYR A 96 7.49 0.54 17.98
C TYR A 96 8.13 1.82 18.49
N LYS A 97 7.64 2.37 19.61
CA LYS A 97 8.21 3.56 20.24
C LYS A 97 9.70 3.36 20.53
N GLY A 98 10.51 4.35 20.14
CA GLY A 98 11.97 4.28 20.24
C GLY A 98 12.66 3.67 19.00
N LYS A 99 11.91 3.17 18.04
CA LYS A 99 12.40 2.91 16.69
C LYS A 99 12.03 4.11 15.81
N ASP A 100 12.86 4.49 14.85
CA ASP A 100 12.72 5.70 14.01
C ASP A 100 11.47 5.66 13.10
N TYR A 101 10.26 5.54 13.69
CA TYR A 101 8.99 5.64 13.00
C TYR A 101 8.29 6.95 13.34
N ASN A 102 7.57 7.49 12.36
CA ASN A 102 6.68 8.63 12.49
C ASN A 102 5.29 8.28 11.92
N SER A 103 4.33 9.16 12.09
CA SER A 103 2.94 8.93 11.65
C SER A 103 2.76 8.77 10.13
N GLN A 104 3.79 9.08 9.34
CA GLN A 104 3.79 8.94 7.88
C GLN A 104 4.58 7.70 7.42
N SER A 105 5.22 7.00 8.34
CA SER A 105 6.00 5.82 8.04
C SER A 105 5.13 4.70 7.48
N LYS A 106 5.68 3.93 6.56
CA LYS A 106 5.10 2.67 6.08
C LYS A 106 5.75 1.53 6.81
N ILE A 107 4.99 0.46 7.03
CA ILE A 107 5.46 -0.75 7.70
C ILE A 107 4.93 -1.98 6.99
N GLY A 108 5.69 -3.07 6.97
CA GLY A 108 5.24 -4.37 6.50
C GLY A 108 4.11 -4.92 7.39
N LYS A 109 2.97 -5.23 6.77
CA LYS A 109 1.75 -5.67 7.47
C LYS A 109 1.63 -7.18 7.55
N SER A 110 2.22 -7.89 6.63
CA SER A 110 2.16 -9.35 6.56
C SER A 110 3.33 -9.93 5.76
N GLY A 111 3.47 -11.26 5.77
CA GLY A 111 4.43 -12.00 4.98
C GLY A 111 5.88 -11.59 5.22
N LEU A 112 6.70 -11.70 4.19
CA LEU A 112 8.12 -11.36 4.25
C LEU A 112 8.36 -9.86 4.47
N GLU A 113 7.45 -8.99 3.99
CA GLU A 113 7.51 -7.56 4.27
C GLU A 113 7.50 -7.28 5.78
N GLN A 114 6.66 -7.99 6.53
CA GLN A 114 6.59 -7.85 7.99
C GLN A 114 7.78 -8.51 8.70
N VAL A 115 8.15 -9.71 8.28
CA VAL A 115 9.23 -10.49 8.92
C VAL A 115 10.58 -9.81 8.76
N TYR A 116 10.82 -9.22 7.60
CA TYR A 116 12.08 -8.56 7.27
C TYR A 116 12.00 -7.03 7.31
N GLU A 117 11.01 -6.46 7.99
CA GLU A 117 10.80 -5.02 8.12
C GLU A 117 12.08 -4.28 8.52
N ASP A 118 12.81 -4.75 9.53
CA ASP A 118 14.03 -4.09 10.03
C ASP A 118 15.15 -4.01 8.96
N LYS A 119 15.14 -4.90 7.95
CA LYS A 119 16.09 -4.89 6.82
C LYS A 119 15.56 -4.12 5.62
N LEU A 120 14.28 -4.34 5.28
CA LEU A 120 13.65 -3.77 4.09
C LEU A 120 13.34 -2.27 4.24
N ARG A 121 13.23 -1.80 5.48
CA ARG A 121 12.87 -0.41 5.78
C ARG A 121 14.01 0.55 5.48
N ALA A 122 13.73 1.61 4.73
CA ALA A 122 14.59 2.79 4.67
C ALA A 122 14.50 3.59 5.99
N ARG A 123 15.54 4.34 6.31
CA ARG A 123 15.57 5.30 7.43
C ARG A 123 15.67 6.70 6.88
N ASP A 124 14.82 7.58 7.38
CA ASP A 124 14.79 8.97 6.95
C ASP A 124 16.05 9.71 7.37
N GLY A 125 16.56 10.57 6.50
CA GLY A 125 17.57 11.55 6.86
C GLY A 125 16.93 12.71 7.61
N VAL A 126 17.71 13.40 8.43
CA VAL A 126 17.27 14.60 9.15
C VAL A 126 18.13 15.78 8.75
N HIS A 127 17.50 16.91 8.42
CA HIS A 127 18.19 18.15 8.12
C HIS A 127 17.68 19.27 9.03
N ILE A 128 18.49 19.66 9.99
CA ILE A 128 18.25 20.78 10.90
C ILE A 128 18.94 22.01 10.35
N PHE A 129 18.18 23.07 10.09
CA PHE A 129 18.73 24.33 9.58
C PHE A 129 18.03 25.55 10.17
N ILE A 130 18.74 26.68 10.18
CA ILE A 130 18.17 28.01 10.48
C ILE A 130 17.86 28.68 9.14
N LYS A 131 16.65 29.19 8.98
CA LYS A 131 16.26 30.00 7.82
C LYS A 131 16.46 31.49 8.16
N ARG A 132 17.33 32.16 7.39
CA ARG A 132 17.58 33.61 7.50
C ARG A 132 17.24 34.26 6.17
N GLY A 133 16.01 34.74 6.04
CA GLY A 133 15.48 35.17 4.73
C GLY A 133 15.33 33.96 3.79
N GLU A 134 16.00 33.97 2.65
CA GLU A 134 16.05 32.85 1.71
C GLU A 134 17.21 31.87 1.96
N GLU A 135 18.18 32.28 2.77
CA GLU A 135 19.35 31.47 3.08
C GLU A 135 19.04 30.42 4.15
N LYS A 136 19.51 29.18 3.91
CA LYS A 136 19.43 28.07 4.86
C LYS A 136 20.80 27.76 5.41
N ILE A 137 21.01 28.00 6.70
CA ILE A 137 22.25 27.69 7.41
C ILE A 137 22.07 26.31 8.07
N THR A 138 22.76 25.30 7.55
CA THR A 138 22.71 23.94 8.08
C THR A 138 23.37 23.85 9.44
N LEU A 139 22.67 23.36 10.45
CA LEU A 139 23.21 23.09 11.78
C LEU A 139 23.64 21.61 11.92
N ALA A 140 22.82 20.70 11.44
CA ALA A 140 23.10 19.27 11.45
C ALA A 140 22.38 18.59 10.28
N LYS A 141 22.99 17.52 9.75
CA LYS A 141 22.37 16.70 8.69
C LYS A 141 22.78 15.24 8.89
N THR A 142 21.82 14.34 8.76
CA THR A 142 22.06 12.92 8.57
C THR A 142 21.47 12.51 7.24
N GLU A 143 22.19 11.68 6.48
CA GLU A 143 21.71 11.20 5.20
C GLU A 143 20.66 10.08 5.40
N PRO A 144 19.68 9.94 4.49
CA PRO A 144 18.75 8.82 4.51
C PRO A 144 19.52 7.52 4.20
N ILE A 145 19.06 6.42 4.78
CA ILE A 145 19.62 5.09 4.56
C ILE A 145 18.55 4.24 3.85
N ASN A 146 18.87 3.74 2.67
CA ASN A 146 17.97 2.84 1.94
C ASN A 146 17.86 1.49 2.65
N GLY A 147 16.70 0.85 2.54
CA GLY A 147 16.53 -0.54 2.96
C GLY A 147 17.40 -1.50 2.13
N GLU A 148 17.66 -2.66 2.69
CA GLU A 148 18.43 -3.71 2.06
C GLU A 148 17.57 -4.52 1.07
N ASN A 149 18.19 -5.06 0.03
CA ASN A 149 17.55 -6.02 -0.86
C ASN A 149 17.65 -7.42 -0.26
N ILE A 150 16.54 -8.16 -0.30
CA ILE A 150 16.49 -9.56 0.13
C ILE A 150 16.32 -10.44 -1.11
N LYS A 151 17.26 -11.35 -1.35
CA LYS A 151 17.16 -12.35 -2.41
C LYS A 151 16.51 -13.61 -1.85
N LEU A 152 15.45 -14.06 -2.50
CA LEU A 152 14.75 -15.30 -2.19
C LEU A 152 15.22 -16.43 -3.12
N SER A 153 15.06 -17.67 -2.66
CA SER A 153 15.26 -18.88 -3.47
C SER A 153 14.01 -19.24 -4.30
N ILE A 154 12.94 -18.48 -4.17
CA ILE A 154 11.67 -18.71 -4.86
C ILE A 154 11.83 -18.57 -6.37
N ASP A 155 11.43 -19.61 -7.11
CA ASP A 155 11.22 -19.56 -8.55
C ASP A 155 9.82 -19.00 -8.83
N SER A 156 9.76 -17.77 -9.36
CA SER A 156 8.50 -17.06 -9.58
C SER A 156 7.59 -17.78 -10.59
N LYS A 157 8.17 -18.43 -11.61
CA LYS A 157 7.39 -19.20 -12.61
C LYS A 157 6.81 -20.47 -12.01
N LEU A 158 7.58 -21.18 -11.19
CA LEU A 158 7.09 -22.35 -10.48
C LEU A 158 5.96 -21.97 -9.52
N GLN A 159 6.14 -20.87 -8.76
CA GLN A 159 5.14 -20.31 -7.86
C GLN A 159 3.83 -20.01 -8.58
N GLU A 160 3.88 -19.30 -9.71
CA GLU A 160 2.72 -18.97 -10.55
C GLU A 160 2.02 -20.21 -11.08
N ASN A 161 2.79 -21.16 -11.60
CA ASN A 161 2.24 -22.39 -12.16
C ASN A 161 1.50 -23.21 -11.10
N ILE A 162 2.09 -23.36 -9.90
CA ILE A 162 1.44 -24.07 -8.80
C ILE A 162 0.16 -23.32 -8.39
N TYR A 163 0.21 -22.01 -8.24
CA TYR A 163 -0.96 -21.20 -7.89
C TYR A 163 -2.09 -21.35 -8.91
N ALA A 164 -1.76 -21.28 -10.21
CA ALA A 164 -2.74 -21.48 -11.28
C ALA A 164 -3.37 -22.87 -11.27
N GLN A 165 -2.58 -23.91 -10.97
CA GLN A 165 -3.09 -25.30 -10.88
C GLN A 165 -4.00 -25.53 -9.67
N MET A 166 -3.83 -24.74 -8.60
CA MET A 166 -4.73 -24.81 -7.43
C MET A 166 -6.12 -24.25 -7.74
N ASN A 167 -6.29 -23.46 -8.79
CA ASN A 167 -7.58 -23.00 -9.33
C ASN A 167 -8.57 -22.51 -8.26
N ASN A 168 -8.09 -21.71 -7.30
CA ASN A 168 -8.82 -21.23 -6.12
C ASN A 168 -9.28 -22.33 -5.12
N GLU A 169 -8.87 -23.58 -5.30
CA GLU A 169 -9.07 -24.60 -4.26
C GLU A 169 -8.32 -24.21 -2.98
N LYS A 170 -8.93 -24.49 -1.83
CA LYS A 170 -8.32 -24.21 -0.52
C LYS A 170 -7.16 -25.16 -0.26
N GLY A 171 -5.96 -24.60 -0.06
CA GLY A 171 -4.80 -25.43 0.26
C GLY A 171 -3.49 -24.66 0.25
N ALA A 172 -2.42 -25.39 0.53
CA ALA A 172 -1.07 -24.89 0.46
C ALA A 172 -0.16 -25.92 -0.23
N SER A 173 0.86 -25.42 -0.94
CA SER A 173 1.88 -26.23 -1.59
C SER A 173 3.26 -25.66 -1.31
N VAL A 174 4.22 -26.53 -1.00
CA VAL A 174 5.62 -26.15 -0.80
C VAL A 174 6.50 -27.05 -1.66
N ALA A 175 7.36 -26.44 -2.49
CA ALA A 175 8.37 -27.14 -3.27
C ALA A 175 9.76 -26.84 -2.70
N LEU A 176 10.51 -27.89 -2.42
CA LEU A 176 11.87 -27.83 -1.89
C LEU A 176 12.87 -28.43 -2.88
N HIS A 177 14.04 -27.82 -2.96
CA HIS A 177 15.15 -28.45 -3.68
C HIS A 177 15.72 -29.61 -2.85
N PRO A 178 15.72 -30.86 -3.38
CA PRO A 178 15.98 -32.05 -2.56
C PRO A 178 17.40 -32.12 -2.01
N GLN A 179 18.37 -31.48 -2.65
CA GLN A 179 19.77 -31.52 -2.26
C GLN A 179 20.17 -30.32 -1.37
N THR A 180 19.63 -29.12 -1.64
CA THR A 180 20.03 -27.89 -0.94
C THR A 180 19.06 -27.50 0.17
N GLY A 181 17.82 -28.00 0.13
CA GLY A 181 16.77 -27.60 1.07
C GLY A 181 16.17 -26.23 0.78
N GLU A 182 16.57 -25.57 -0.31
CA GLU A 182 16.03 -24.26 -0.70
C GLU A 182 14.54 -24.36 -1.00
N VAL A 183 13.78 -23.37 -0.53
CA VAL A 183 12.34 -23.26 -0.84
C VAL A 183 12.19 -22.65 -2.22
N LEU A 184 11.75 -23.45 -3.20
CA LEU A 184 11.57 -23.03 -4.59
C LEU A 184 10.17 -22.46 -4.84
N ALA A 185 9.17 -22.91 -4.10
CA ALA A 185 7.83 -22.33 -4.10
C ALA A 185 7.17 -22.54 -2.74
N MET A 186 6.33 -21.58 -2.34
CA MET A 186 5.49 -21.62 -1.15
C MET A 186 4.19 -20.91 -1.47
N VAL A 187 3.18 -21.68 -1.82
CA VAL A 187 1.90 -21.21 -2.34
C VAL A 187 0.80 -21.46 -1.33
N SER A 188 -0.05 -20.47 -1.14
CA SER A 188 -1.33 -20.60 -0.44
C SER A 188 -2.46 -20.21 -1.38
N SER A 189 -3.55 -20.94 -1.39
CA SER A 189 -4.73 -20.65 -2.18
C SER A 189 -6.00 -20.78 -1.31
N PRO A 190 -6.96 -19.87 -1.48
CA PRO A 190 -6.88 -18.65 -2.26
C PRO A 190 -5.89 -17.64 -1.67
N SER A 191 -5.42 -16.73 -2.50
CA SER A 191 -4.50 -15.65 -2.14
C SER A 191 -5.12 -14.29 -2.48
N TYR A 192 -4.38 -13.22 -2.24
CA TYR A 192 -4.79 -11.86 -2.54
C TYR A 192 -3.74 -11.12 -3.35
N ASN A 193 -4.18 -10.12 -4.12
CA ASN A 193 -3.29 -9.24 -4.83
C ASN A 193 -2.73 -8.16 -3.88
N SER A 194 -1.44 -8.22 -3.57
CA SER A 194 -0.77 -7.24 -2.68
C SER A 194 -0.87 -5.80 -3.19
N ASN A 195 -0.96 -5.60 -4.50
CA ASN A 195 -1.10 -4.26 -5.07
C ASN A 195 -2.43 -3.60 -4.66
N THR A 196 -3.52 -4.37 -4.53
CA THR A 196 -4.81 -3.81 -4.07
C THR A 196 -4.76 -3.32 -2.64
N LYS A 197 -3.90 -3.91 -1.80
CA LYS A 197 -3.69 -3.46 -0.41
C LYS A 197 -2.92 -2.13 -0.36
N VAL A 198 -2.02 -1.89 -1.32
CA VAL A 198 -1.18 -0.68 -1.38
C VAL A 198 -1.88 0.48 -2.11
N THR A 199 -2.82 0.17 -2.99
CA THR A 199 -3.58 1.15 -3.78
C THR A 199 -4.97 1.41 -3.17
N TYR A 200 -5.98 0.70 -3.64
CA TYR A 200 -7.33 0.77 -3.12
C TYR A 200 -8.06 -0.57 -3.26
N ILE A 201 -9.04 -0.78 -2.39
CA ILE A 201 -9.86 -2.00 -2.37
C ILE A 201 -11.24 -1.62 -2.88
N THR A 202 -11.66 -2.22 -4.00
CA THR A 202 -13.00 -2.02 -4.55
C THR A 202 -14.07 -2.65 -3.68
N LYS A 203 -15.35 -2.21 -3.82
CA LYS A 203 -16.49 -2.85 -3.16
C LYS A 203 -16.59 -4.33 -3.53
N THR A 204 -16.39 -4.63 -4.81
CA THR A 204 -16.44 -5.98 -5.36
C THR A 204 -15.42 -6.89 -4.65
N ILE A 205 -14.16 -6.44 -4.53
CA ILE A 205 -13.11 -7.18 -3.81
C ILE A 205 -13.44 -7.27 -2.32
N SER A 206 -13.88 -6.18 -1.70
CA SER A 206 -14.23 -6.15 -0.28
C SER A 206 -15.35 -7.12 0.06
N ASN A 207 -16.39 -7.21 -0.78
CA ASN A 207 -17.50 -8.13 -0.60
C ASN A 207 -17.05 -9.59 -0.78
N LYS A 208 -16.24 -9.87 -1.83
CA LYS A 208 -15.66 -11.20 -2.03
C LYS A 208 -14.86 -11.67 -0.80
N TRP A 209 -14.12 -10.78 -0.14
CA TRP A 209 -13.37 -11.13 1.07
C TRP A 209 -14.25 -11.34 2.29
N LYS A 210 -15.39 -10.62 2.41
CA LYS A 210 -16.35 -10.82 3.51
C LYS A 210 -17.13 -12.12 3.38
N GLU A 211 -17.42 -12.53 2.15
CA GLU A 211 -18.12 -13.78 1.84
C GLU A 211 -17.20 -15.00 1.91
N SER A 212 -15.89 -14.80 1.75
CA SER A 212 -14.91 -15.85 2.00
C SER A 212 -14.76 -16.03 3.51
N GLU A 213 -14.95 -17.23 4.04
CA GLU A 213 -14.76 -17.60 5.45
C GLU A 213 -13.27 -17.61 5.86
N TYR A 214 -12.56 -16.48 5.67
CA TYR A 214 -11.13 -16.34 5.98
C TYR A 214 -10.88 -15.26 7.04
#